data_a3c16f2a3ae58fac4874edb237eeedfa
#
_entry.id   a3c16f2a3ae58fac4874edb237eeedfa
#
_cell.length_a   1.000
_cell.length_b   1.000
_cell.length_c   1.000
_cell.angle_alpha   90.00
_cell.angle_beta   90.00
_cell.angle_gamma   90.00
#
_symmetry.space_group_name_H-M   'P 1'
#
loop_
_entity.id
_entity.type
_entity.pdbx_description
1 polymer ?
#
loop_
_entity_poly.entity_id
_entity_poly.type
_entity_poly.pdbx_seq_one_letter_code
_entity_poly.pdbx_strand_id
1 'polypeptide(L)'
;MIIAGERWRSVAALASALLLAACASQPLPRPEGPMAPLPAPVRPVPAPVLRPPPQPAWPVGPTAWATGFSLQPPQLLDPVRAQRAVAAFRTSCPQLIRRNDSSGLTRPDDWRALCAQAQSLDPAYAPGFFYYGFDWLKVGDGHAFATGYYEPEIEGSRIPQPGYAPVFRTPSDLMRCTRPDGSGGRGRIDPSSGKCSLYYSRAQIEDGALSGKGLEIAWAKDPVELFFVEIQGSGRLRLEDGTVIRIGYAEQNGRDYIAVGKLLRDRAILPQGGAGMQAIKDWIRANPEEGRALMRENLSYIFFRQLNGAGPLGSLGVPLTPQGSVATDPKYVPLGAPIVINRANRPEIDGIWVAQDVGGAIKGPNRFDTFWGAGDQAVAMAGGMSASGEALILVPKGTAARALAQP
;
A
#
# COMPACT_ATOMS: atom_id res chain seq x y z
N MET A 1 -76.14 -3.86 -11.84
CA MET A 1 -76.68 -4.99 -11.07
C MET A 1 -75.89 -4.95 -9.77
N ILE A 2 -76.38 -4.13 -8.74
CA ILE A 2 -77.18 -4.64 -7.65
C ILE A 2 -76.25 -5.52 -6.74
N ILE A 3 -75.98 -5.32 -5.43
CA ILE A 3 -76.57 -4.63 -4.24
C ILE A 3 -75.49 -4.72 -3.19
N ALA A 4 -75.02 -3.75 -2.40
CA ALA A 4 -75.64 -3.16 -1.20
C ALA A 4 -75.63 -4.11 0.03
N GLY A 5 -75.26 -3.56 1.15
CA GLY A 5 -75.59 -3.97 2.53
C GLY A 5 -74.45 -3.66 3.48
N GLU A 6 -74.32 -2.52 4.05
CA GLU A 6 -74.93 -1.91 5.23
C GLU A 6 -74.77 -2.67 6.54
N ARG A 7 -74.04 -1.94 7.43
CA ARG A 7 -74.32 -1.58 8.83
C ARG A 7 -74.38 -2.69 9.86
N TRP A 8 -73.68 -2.48 10.98
CA TRP A 8 -74.30 -2.07 12.26
C TRP A 8 -73.28 -1.55 13.28
N ARG A 9 -73.65 -0.45 13.87
CA ARG A 9 -73.11 0.26 15.02
C ARG A 9 -73.33 -0.56 16.29
N SER A 10 -72.41 -0.40 17.26
CA SER A 10 -72.83 -0.22 18.64
C SER A 10 -71.71 0.47 19.48
N VAL A 11 -72.08 1.55 20.04
CA VAL A 11 -71.51 2.41 21.05
C VAL A 11 -71.43 1.66 22.39
N ALA A 12 -70.33 1.81 23.11
CA ALA A 12 -70.33 1.79 24.53
C ALA A 12 -69.19 2.71 25.03
N ALA A 13 -69.57 3.85 25.55
CA ALA A 13 -68.78 4.75 26.37
C ALA A 13 -68.86 4.31 27.81
N LEU A 14 -67.72 4.37 28.53
CA LEU A 14 -67.64 4.49 30.01
C LEU A 14 -66.22 4.96 30.32
N ALA A 15 -66.07 6.16 30.60
CA ALA A 15 -65.90 6.98 31.79
C ALA A 15 -64.72 6.56 32.73
N SER A 16 -63.78 7.50 32.86
CA SER A 16 -63.12 7.91 34.13
C SER A 16 -62.07 7.04 34.77
N ALA A 17 -60.86 7.51 34.80
CA ALA A 17 -60.21 7.97 36.05
C ALA A 17 -58.85 8.59 35.72
N LEU A 18 -58.72 9.88 35.88
CA LEU A 18 -57.43 10.54 36.03
C LEU A 18 -56.78 10.05 37.36
N LEU A 19 -55.66 9.39 37.26
CA LEU A 19 -54.68 9.26 38.35
C LEU A 19 -53.42 9.96 37.92
N LEU A 20 -53.26 11.20 38.37
CA LEU A 20 -52.02 11.93 38.43
C LEU A 20 -51.09 11.23 39.45
N ALA A 21 -50.21 10.38 38.99
CA ALA A 21 -49.08 9.92 39.81
C ALA A 21 -47.96 10.98 39.70
N ALA A 22 -47.81 11.77 40.71
CA ALA A 22 -46.66 12.65 40.94
C ALA A 22 -45.41 11.79 41.07
N CYS A 23 -44.55 11.82 40.04
CA CYS A 23 -43.17 11.31 40.18
C CYS A 23 -42.39 12.23 41.14
N ALA A 24 -42.37 11.85 42.41
CA ALA A 24 -41.40 12.35 43.34
C ALA A 24 -40.02 11.87 42.91
N SER A 25 -39.20 12.76 42.40
CA SER A 25 -37.78 12.54 42.16
C SER A 25 -37.08 12.29 43.49
N GLN A 26 -36.78 11.04 43.80
CA GLN A 26 -35.89 10.70 44.92
C GLN A 26 -34.47 11.19 44.54
N PRO A 27 -33.79 11.93 45.39
CA PRO A 27 -32.38 12.25 45.18
C PRO A 27 -31.56 10.97 45.28
N LEU A 28 -30.74 10.73 44.25
CA LEU A 28 -29.76 9.65 44.26
C LEU A 28 -28.86 9.76 45.47
N PRO A 29 -28.56 8.67 46.20
CA PRO A 29 -27.65 8.70 47.32
C PRO A 29 -26.26 9.14 46.85
N ARG A 30 -25.69 10.15 47.48
CA ARG A 30 -24.27 10.49 47.31
C ARG A 30 -23.43 9.33 47.79
N PRO A 31 -22.43 8.90 47.03
CA PRO A 31 -21.46 7.93 47.53
C PRO A 31 -20.63 8.58 48.62
N GLU A 32 -20.87 8.21 49.87
CA GLU A 32 -20.01 8.52 50.99
C GLU A 32 -18.87 7.51 51.04
N GLY A 33 -17.74 7.87 50.44
CA GLY A 33 -16.49 7.13 50.50
C GLY A 33 -15.40 7.89 49.76
N PRO A 34 -14.14 7.82 50.20
CA PRO A 34 -13.05 8.42 49.46
C PRO A 34 -12.97 7.75 48.08
N MET A 35 -13.11 8.55 47.01
CA MET A 35 -12.91 8.10 45.66
C MET A 35 -11.55 7.38 45.54
N ALA A 36 -11.57 6.12 45.10
CA ALA A 36 -10.36 5.41 44.79
C ALA A 36 -9.55 6.25 43.76
N PRO A 37 -8.23 6.39 43.95
CA PRO A 37 -7.41 7.13 42.99
C PRO A 37 -7.59 6.54 41.58
N LEU A 38 -7.82 7.42 40.62
CA LEU A 38 -7.88 7.04 39.19
C LEU A 38 -6.63 6.21 38.86
N PRO A 39 -6.77 5.10 38.14
CA PRO A 39 -5.61 4.33 37.71
C PRO A 39 -4.64 5.26 36.96
N ALA A 40 -3.37 5.20 37.32
CA ALA A 40 -2.34 5.98 36.67
C ALA A 40 -2.41 5.75 35.15
N PRO A 41 -2.19 6.79 34.32
CA PRO A 41 -2.21 6.64 32.87
C PRO A 41 -1.24 5.52 32.48
N VAL A 42 -1.77 4.50 31.81
CA VAL A 42 -0.96 3.40 31.27
C VAL A 42 0.07 4.02 30.33
N ARG A 43 1.33 3.95 30.68
CA ARG A 43 2.40 4.38 29.78
C ARG A 43 2.26 3.59 28.49
N PRO A 44 2.25 4.26 27.31
CA PRO A 44 2.24 3.55 26.03
C PRO A 44 3.41 2.58 26.01
N VAL A 45 3.13 1.32 25.72
CA VAL A 45 4.18 0.33 25.48
C VAL A 45 4.96 0.84 24.25
N PRO A 46 6.29 1.02 24.33
CA PRO A 46 7.07 1.46 23.19
C PRO A 46 6.83 0.52 22.01
N ALA A 47 6.52 1.08 20.85
CA ALA A 47 6.45 0.29 19.63
C ALA A 47 7.77 -0.48 19.44
N PRO A 48 7.72 -1.74 18.97
CA PRO A 48 8.92 -2.53 18.78
C PRO A 48 9.89 -1.78 17.86
N VAL A 49 11.10 -1.59 18.34
CA VAL A 49 12.18 -0.96 17.58
C VAL A 49 12.46 -1.86 16.38
N LEU A 50 12.14 -1.38 15.17
CA LEU A 50 12.53 -2.04 13.93
C LEU A 50 14.06 -2.01 13.83
N ARG A 51 14.72 -3.04 14.32
CA ARG A 51 16.17 -3.19 14.09
C ARG A 51 16.36 -3.42 12.59
N PRO A 52 17.33 -2.72 11.96
CA PRO A 52 17.72 -3.11 10.61
C PRO A 52 18.08 -4.60 10.61
N PRO A 53 17.76 -5.34 9.55
CA PRO A 53 18.13 -6.74 9.46
C PRO A 53 19.64 -6.88 9.69
N PRO A 54 20.07 -7.95 10.36
CA PRO A 54 21.50 -8.23 10.48
C PRO A 54 22.10 -8.27 9.08
N GLN A 55 23.32 -7.76 8.92
CA GLN A 55 24.02 -7.83 7.63
C GLN A 55 24.13 -9.30 7.21
N PRO A 56 23.81 -9.61 5.93
CA PRO A 56 23.86 -11.00 5.47
C PRO A 56 25.24 -11.59 5.68
N ALA A 57 25.28 -12.78 6.27
CA ALA A 57 26.53 -13.55 6.43
C ALA A 57 27.09 -14.04 5.07
N TRP A 58 26.32 -13.87 3.99
CA TRP A 58 26.67 -14.27 2.62
C TRP A 58 27.10 -13.04 1.82
N PRO A 59 28.19 -13.12 1.01
CA PRO A 59 28.58 -12.02 0.14
C PRO A 59 27.47 -11.73 -0.88
N VAL A 60 26.96 -10.49 -0.87
CA VAL A 60 25.85 -10.07 -1.75
C VAL A 60 26.44 -9.48 -3.03
N GLY A 61 26.22 -10.17 -4.15
CA GLY A 61 26.51 -9.65 -5.50
C GLY A 61 25.46 -8.63 -5.97
N PRO A 62 25.70 -7.97 -7.11
CA PRO A 62 24.79 -6.92 -7.63
C PRO A 62 23.45 -7.46 -8.16
N THR A 63 23.33 -8.77 -8.38
CA THR A 63 22.11 -9.47 -8.84
C THR A 63 21.97 -10.81 -8.12
N ALA A 64 20.80 -11.47 -8.27
CA ALA A 64 20.59 -12.81 -7.74
C ALA A 64 21.61 -13.80 -8.31
N TRP A 65 21.85 -13.74 -9.62
CA TRP A 65 22.84 -14.60 -10.28
C TRP A 65 24.25 -14.37 -9.71
N ALA A 66 24.68 -13.14 -9.56
CA ALA A 66 26.00 -12.79 -9.01
C ALA A 66 26.14 -13.08 -7.51
N THR A 67 25.03 -13.07 -6.77
CA THR A 67 25.00 -13.46 -5.35
C THR A 67 25.16 -14.97 -5.19
N GLY A 68 24.72 -15.73 -6.19
CA GLY A 68 24.65 -17.18 -6.14
C GLY A 68 23.34 -17.69 -5.56
N PHE A 69 22.99 -18.89 -5.98
CA PHE A 69 21.77 -19.57 -5.53
C PHE A 69 21.97 -21.07 -5.47
N SER A 70 21.10 -21.77 -4.75
CA SER A 70 21.06 -23.22 -4.67
C SER A 70 19.66 -23.74 -4.90
N LEU A 71 19.56 -24.90 -5.59
CA LEU A 71 18.31 -25.63 -5.76
C LEU A 71 17.85 -26.20 -4.42
N GLN A 72 16.56 -26.07 -4.16
CA GLN A 72 15.91 -26.62 -2.97
C GLN A 72 14.79 -27.56 -3.40
N PRO A 73 14.45 -28.57 -2.58
CA PRO A 73 13.30 -29.41 -2.84
C PRO A 73 12.00 -28.59 -2.80
N PRO A 74 11.04 -28.90 -3.69
CA PRO A 74 9.72 -28.29 -3.64
C PRO A 74 9.04 -28.56 -2.27
N GLN A 75 8.22 -27.61 -1.83
CA GLN A 75 7.49 -27.70 -0.58
C GLN A 75 5.98 -27.80 -0.82
N LEU A 76 5.26 -28.41 0.11
CA LEU A 76 3.82 -28.39 0.09
C LEU A 76 3.30 -26.98 0.41
N LEU A 77 2.39 -26.49 -0.41
CA LEU A 77 1.79 -25.18 -0.27
C LEU A 77 0.35 -25.28 0.26
N ASP A 78 -0.04 -24.32 1.09
CA ASP A 78 -1.44 -24.14 1.46
C ASP A 78 -2.29 -23.91 0.22
N PRO A 79 -3.39 -24.68 0.01
CA PRO A 79 -4.20 -24.59 -1.19
C PRO A 79 -4.81 -23.22 -1.44
N VAL A 80 -5.27 -22.52 -0.40
CA VAL A 80 -5.90 -21.19 -0.53
C VAL A 80 -4.87 -20.15 -0.97
N ARG A 81 -3.68 -20.20 -0.38
CA ARG A 81 -2.57 -19.31 -0.76
C ARG A 81 -2.07 -19.60 -2.17
N ALA A 82 -1.97 -20.89 -2.55
CA ALA A 82 -1.58 -21.28 -3.89
C ALA A 82 -2.59 -20.84 -4.96
N GLN A 83 -3.88 -20.96 -4.71
CA GLN A 83 -4.93 -20.46 -5.59
C GLN A 83 -4.84 -18.95 -5.79
N ARG A 84 -4.62 -18.21 -4.72
CA ARG A 84 -4.42 -16.75 -4.77
C ARG A 84 -3.18 -16.37 -5.58
N ALA A 85 -2.09 -17.10 -5.36
CA ALA A 85 -0.85 -16.88 -6.09
C ALA A 85 -0.98 -17.20 -7.60
N VAL A 86 -1.73 -18.26 -7.98
CA VAL A 86 -2.02 -18.53 -9.40
C VAL A 86 -2.81 -17.38 -10.02
N ALA A 87 -3.80 -16.82 -9.33
CA ALA A 87 -4.54 -15.66 -9.82
C ALA A 87 -3.62 -14.46 -10.06
N ALA A 88 -2.73 -14.14 -9.12
CA ALA A 88 -1.72 -13.09 -9.26
C ALA A 88 -0.71 -13.41 -10.38
N PHE A 89 -0.26 -14.65 -10.49
CA PHE A 89 0.68 -15.09 -11.52
C PHE A 89 0.08 -14.93 -12.93
N ARG A 90 -1.18 -15.32 -13.13
CA ARG A 90 -1.91 -15.14 -14.39
C ARG A 90 -1.87 -13.69 -14.89
N THR A 91 -2.13 -12.75 -14.00
CA THR A 91 -2.08 -11.31 -14.35
C THR A 91 -0.68 -10.83 -14.68
N SER A 92 0.36 -11.48 -14.14
CA SER A 92 1.77 -11.14 -14.41
C SER A 92 2.28 -11.68 -15.76
N CYS A 93 1.68 -12.74 -16.27
CA CYS A 93 2.13 -13.47 -17.47
C CYS A 93 2.37 -12.61 -18.71
N PRO A 94 1.49 -11.65 -19.09
CA PRO A 94 1.73 -10.79 -20.25
C PRO A 94 3.03 -9.98 -20.17
N GLN A 95 3.47 -9.68 -18.95
CA GLN A 95 4.72 -8.95 -18.70
C GLN A 95 5.93 -9.89 -18.62
N LEU A 96 5.78 -11.02 -17.93
CA LEU A 96 6.84 -12.03 -17.78
C LEU A 96 7.39 -12.51 -19.13
N ILE A 97 6.51 -12.77 -20.10
CA ILE A 97 6.91 -13.30 -21.43
C ILE A 97 7.49 -12.23 -22.37
N ARG A 98 7.60 -10.98 -21.94
CA ARG A 98 8.11 -9.84 -22.73
C ARG A 98 9.26 -9.10 -22.08
N ARG A 99 9.34 -9.16 -20.75
CA ARG A 99 10.24 -8.31 -19.97
C ARG A 99 11.60 -8.99 -19.80
N ASN A 100 12.67 -8.25 -20.00
CA ASN A 100 14.01 -8.70 -19.61
C ASN A 100 14.11 -8.73 -18.08
N ASP A 101 14.65 -9.83 -17.58
CA ASP A 101 14.89 -10.07 -16.16
C ASP A 101 16.24 -9.51 -15.73
N SER A 102 16.21 -8.54 -14.81
CA SER A 102 17.42 -7.93 -14.27
C SER A 102 18.08 -8.74 -13.15
N SER A 103 17.44 -9.80 -12.67
CA SER A 103 18.03 -10.71 -11.67
C SER A 103 19.08 -11.66 -12.26
N GLY A 104 19.04 -11.87 -13.58
CA GLY A 104 19.90 -12.80 -14.32
C GLY A 104 19.46 -14.27 -14.21
N LEU A 105 18.33 -14.55 -13.56
CA LEU A 105 17.86 -15.92 -13.33
C LEU A 105 17.09 -16.49 -14.54
N THR A 106 16.30 -15.65 -15.23
CA THR A 106 15.34 -16.10 -16.24
C THR A 106 15.44 -15.32 -17.55
N ARG A 107 14.78 -15.83 -18.58
CA ARG A 107 14.56 -15.19 -19.88
C ARG A 107 13.05 -15.15 -20.17
N PRO A 108 12.55 -14.22 -20.99
CA PRO A 108 11.13 -14.15 -21.31
C PRO A 108 10.53 -15.47 -21.82
N ASP A 109 11.27 -16.22 -22.63
CA ASP A 109 10.81 -17.47 -23.21
C ASP A 109 10.64 -18.60 -22.20
N ASP A 110 11.37 -18.58 -21.09
CA ASP A 110 11.25 -19.58 -20.03
C ASP A 110 9.83 -19.63 -19.43
N TRP A 111 9.14 -18.50 -19.42
CA TRP A 111 7.83 -18.33 -18.81
C TRP A 111 6.65 -18.74 -19.70
N ARG A 112 6.85 -18.89 -21.02
CA ARG A 112 5.73 -19.07 -21.98
C ARG A 112 4.89 -20.29 -21.68
N ALA A 113 5.52 -21.44 -21.45
CA ALA A 113 4.80 -22.68 -21.20
C ALA A 113 3.97 -22.63 -19.90
N LEU A 114 4.58 -22.15 -18.81
CA LEU A 114 3.88 -22.02 -17.52
C LEU A 114 2.78 -20.96 -17.57
N CYS A 115 2.99 -19.87 -18.27
CA CYS A 115 1.96 -18.85 -18.47
C CYS A 115 0.77 -19.39 -19.27
N ALA A 116 1.01 -20.16 -20.32
CA ALA A 116 -0.07 -20.82 -21.07
C ALA A 116 -0.83 -21.82 -20.19
N GLN A 117 -0.12 -22.67 -19.45
CA GLN A 117 -0.73 -23.62 -18.52
C GLN A 117 -1.54 -22.91 -17.45
N ALA A 118 -1.02 -21.84 -16.85
CA ALA A 118 -1.70 -21.10 -15.80
C ALA A 118 -3.05 -20.54 -16.25
N GLN A 119 -3.20 -20.10 -17.52
CA GLN A 119 -4.45 -19.50 -18.01
C GLN A 119 -5.64 -20.48 -17.96
N SER A 120 -5.41 -21.75 -18.22
CA SER A 120 -6.45 -22.80 -18.23
C SER A 120 -6.48 -23.67 -16.96
N LEU A 121 -5.56 -23.42 -16.01
CA LEU A 121 -5.45 -24.23 -14.81
C LEU A 121 -6.70 -24.10 -13.93
N ASP A 122 -7.29 -25.21 -13.54
CA ASP A 122 -8.28 -25.19 -12.44
C ASP A 122 -7.57 -24.81 -11.13
N PRO A 123 -8.07 -23.80 -10.38
CA PRO A 123 -7.47 -23.36 -9.13
C PRO A 123 -7.23 -24.47 -8.10
N ALA A 124 -8.02 -25.53 -8.12
CA ALA A 124 -7.84 -26.68 -7.22
C ALA A 124 -6.46 -27.35 -7.39
N TYR A 125 -5.86 -27.27 -8.58
CA TYR A 125 -4.55 -27.84 -8.86
C TYR A 125 -3.38 -26.86 -8.64
N ALA A 126 -3.64 -25.69 -8.09
CA ALA A 126 -2.61 -24.67 -7.86
C ALA A 126 -1.41 -25.16 -7.04
N PRO A 127 -1.53 -25.95 -5.96
CA PRO A 127 -0.36 -26.48 -5.26
C PRO A 127 0.52 -27.33 -6.15
N GLY A 128 -0.08 -28.25 -6.94
CA GLY A 128 0.65 -29.11 -7.89
C GLY A 128 1.33 -28.33 -9.00
N PHE A 129 0.70 -27.27 -9.50
CA PHE A 129 1.28 -26.39 -10.50
C PHE A 129 2.61 -25.80 -10.05
N PHE A 130 2.67 -25.25 -8.83
CA PHE A 130 3.91 -24.70 -8.29
C PHE A 130 4.92 -25.78 -7.90
N TYR A 131 4.45 -26.92 -7.41
CA TYR A 131 5.31 -28.03 -6.98
C TYR A 131 6.06 -28.65 -8.17
N TYR A 132 5.40 -28.91 -9.28
CA TYR A 132 5.98 -29.64 -10.42
C TYR A 132 6.53 -28.74 -11.52
N GLY A 133 6.00 -27.52 -11.68
CA GLY A 133 6.33 -26.61 -12.78
C GLY A 133 7.57 -25.74 -12.55
N PHE A 134 8.08 -25.69 -11.32
CA PHE A 134 9.12 -24.72 -10.97
C PHE A 134 10.36 -25.38 -10.37
N ASP A 135 11.52 -24.76 -10.58
CA ASP A 135 12.70 -24.90 -9.76
C ASP A 135 12.60 -23.92 -8.59
N TRP A 136 12.93 -24.40 -7.40
CA TRP A 136 12.85 -23.63 -6.17
C TRP A 136 14.25 -23.19 -5.77
N LEU A 137 14.54 -21.90 -5.78
CA LEU A 137 15.87 -21.33 -5.61
C LEU A 137 16.00 -20.61 -4.27
N LYS A 138 17.02 -20.96 -3.51
CA LYS A 138 17.46 -20.17 -2.38
C LYS A 138 18.60 -19.25 -2.83
N VAL A 139 18.36 -17.93 -2.84
CA VAL A 139 19.37 -16.92 -3.20
C VAL A 139 20.17 -16.54 -1.97
N GLY A 140 21.49 -16.63 -2.07
CA GLY A 140 22.39 -16.40 -0.95
C GLY A 140 22.13 -17.37 0.21
N ASP A 141 22.05 -16.85 1.43
CA ASP A 141 21.71 -17.61 2.62
C ASP A 141 20.21 -17.91 2.75
N GLY A 142 19.37 -17.26 1.94
CA GLY A 142 17.92 -17.39 1.97
C GLY A 142 17.23 -16.66 3.13
N HIS A 143 17.98 -15.95 3.99
CA HIS A 143 17.39 -15.22 5.09
C HIS A 143 16.52 -14.06 4.59
N ALA A 144 15.22 -14.14 4.89
CA ALA A 144 14.23 -13.17 4.45
C ALA A 144 13.91 -12.16 5.53
N PHE A 145 13.69 -10.92 5.09
CA PHE A 145 13.06 -9.88 5.90
C PHE A 145 11.89 -9.28 5.15
N ALA A 146 10.73 -9.31 5.77
CA ALA A 146 9.49 -8.81 5.18
C ALA A 146 8.80 -7.76 6.05
N THR A 147 8.27 -6.74 5.38
CA THR A 147 7.34 -5.75 5.92
C THR A 147 5.99 -5.90 5.24
N GLY A 148 5.03 -5.05 5.58
CA GLY A 148 3.71 -5.04 4.97
C GLY A 148 3.31 -3.66 4.50
N TYR A 149 2.55 -3.60 3.40
CA TYR A 149 1.91 -2.38 2.92
C TYR A 149 0.46 -2.63 2.51
N TYR A 150 -0.30 -1.57 2.39
CA TYR A 150 -1.72 -1.59 2.07
C TYR A 150 -2.09 -0.40 1.19
N GLU A 151 -3.25 -0.46 0.55
CA GLU A 151 -3.83 0.68 -0.18
C GLU A 151 -4.58 1.55 0.85
N PRO A 152 -4.12 2.77 1.13
CA PRO A 152 -4.80 3.64 2.07
C PRO A 152 -6.17 4.06 1.53
N GLU A 153 -7.14 4.18 2.44
CA GLU A 153 -8.45 4.73 2.16
C GLU A 153 -8.65 5.97 3.02
N ILE A 154 -8.98 7.09 2.38
CA ILE A 154 -9.19 8.38 3.02
C ILE A 154 -10.55 8.95 2.65
N GLU A 155 -11.12 9.80 3.50
CA GLU A 155 -12.38 10.50 3.20
C GLU A 155 -12.15 11.63 2.19
N GLY A 156 -13.14 11.86 1.32
CA GLY A 156 -13.06 12.91 0.30
C GLY A 156 -14.42 13.38 -0.21
N SER A 157 -14.36 14.36 -1.10
CA SER A 157 -15.55 14.95 -1.75
C SER A 157 -15.31 15.14 -3.24
N ARG A 158 -16.40 15.13 -4.05
CA ARG A 158 -16.35 15.49 -5.49
C ARG A 158 -16.30 16.99 -5.73
N ILE A 159 -16.67 17.77 -4.75
CA ILE A 159 -16.73 19.24 -4.81
C ILE A 159 -15.80 19.84 -3.75
N PRO A 160 -15.29 21.05 -3.97
CA PRO A 160 -14.45 21.70 -2.98
C PRO A 160 -15.21 21.93 -1.68
N GLN A 161 -14.55 21.66 -0.56
CA GLN A 161 -15.04 21.93 0.77
C GLN A 161 -14.00 22.75 1.56
N PRO A 162 -14.41 23.58 2.51
CA PRO A 162 -13.45 24.29 3.37
C PRO A 162 -12.50 23.34 4.08
N GLY A 163 -11.19 23.58 3.95
CA GLY A 163 -10.15 22.77 4.58
C GLY A 163 -9.77 21.47 3.83
N TYR A 164 -10.50 21.09 2.78
CA TYR A 164 -10.15 19.92 1.98
C TYR A 164 -9.00 20.25 1.00
N ALA A 165 -8.12 19.29 0.79
CA ALA A 165 -7.00 19.40 -0.13
C ALA A 165 -7.34 18.81 -1.50
N PRO A 166 -7.05 19.50 -2.62
CA PRO A 166 -7.33 18.99 -3.96
C PRO A 166 -6.40 17.84 -4.33
N VAL A 167 -6.96 16.82 -4.95
CA VAL A 167 -6.24 15.71 -5.58
C VAL A 167 -6.12 16.00 -7.06
N PHE A 168 -4.94 16.37 -7.52
CA PHE A 168 -4.73 16.82 -8.88
C PHE A 168 -4.33 15.71 -9.85
N ARG A 169 -4.87 15.79 -11.07
CA ARG A 169 -4.33 15.07 -12.23
C ARG A 169 -3.09 15.78 -12.77
N THR A 170 -2.33 15.07 -13.59
CA THR A 170 -1.12 15.62 -14.23
C THR A 170 -1.46 16.89 -15.03
N PRO A 171 -0.80 18.02 -14.76
CA PRO A 171 -0.94 19.24 -15.54
C PRO A 171 -0.36 19.09 -16.95
N SER A 172 -1.02 19.69 -17.95
CA SER A 172 -0.57 19.62 -19.34
C SER A 172 0.73 20.37 -19.62
N ASP A 173 1.07 21.33 -18.75
CA ASP A 173 2.33 22.11 -18.83
C ASP A 173 3.51 21.45 -18.11
N LEU A 174 3.28 20.29 -17.45
CA LEU A 174 4.34 19.47 -16.89
C LEU A 174 4.94 18.58 -17.98
N MET A 175 6.19 18.80 -18.31
CA MET A 175 6.86 18.08 -19.39
C MET A 175 8.31 17.73 -19.04
N ARG A 176 8.92 16.88 -19.85
CA ARG A 176 10.37 16.67 -19.82
C ARG A 176 11.04 17.75 -20.66
N CYS A 177 11.98 18.47 -20.08
CA CYS A 177 12.76 19.48 -20.78
C CYS A 177 14.17 19.59 -20.18
N THR A 178 15.06 20.26 -20.91
CA THR A 178 16.43 20.53 -20.48
C THR A 178 16.52 21.96 -19.97
N ARG A 179 16.97 22.12 -18.75
CA ARG A 179 17.16 23.43 -18.11
C ARG A 179 18.39 24.15 -18.65
N PRO A 180 18.51 25.49 -18.46
CA PRO A 180 19.65 26.25 -18.92
C PRO A 180 21.00 25.79 -18.37
N ASP A 181 21.03 25.13 -17.22
CA ASP A 181 22.24 24.53 -16.62
C ASP A 181 22.62 23.16 -17.23
N GLY A 182 21.91 22.72 -18.27
CA GLY A 182 22.12 21.44 -18.94
C GLY A 182 21.44 20.24 -18.25
N SER A 183 20.86 20.41 -17.06
CA SER A 183 20.17 19.33 -16.36
C SER A 183 18.82 19.04 -17.01
N GLY A 184 18.58 17.76 -17.33
CA GLY A 184 17.31 17.27 -17.86
C GLY A 184 16.38 16.85 -16.74
N GLY A 185 15.06 16.81 -17.03
CA GLY A 185 14.08 16.29 -16.11
C GLY A 185 12.68 16.84 -16.34
N ARG A 186 11.81 16.62 -15.36
CA ARG A 186 10.47 17.21 -15.37
C ARG A 186 10.53 18.69 -15.01
N GLY A 187 9.75 19.49 -15.72
CA GLY A 187 9.71 20.92 -15.55
C GLY A 187 8.57 21.53 -16.36
N ARG A 188 8.63 22.81 -16.59
CA ARG A 188 7.71 23.56 -17.46
C ARG A 188 8.48 24.59 -18.27
N ILE A 189 7.92 25.01 -19.37
CA ILE A 189 8.43 26.17 -20.07
C ILE A 189 7.91 27.42 -19.36
N ASP A 190 8.84 28.27 -18.93
CA ASP A 190 8.49 29.54 -18.32
C ASP A 190 7.96 30.49 -19.41
N PRO A 191 6.73 31.00 -19.28
CA PRO A 191 6.12 31.83 -20.33
C PRO A 191 6.86 33.13 -20.61
N SER A 192 7.56 33.65 -19.63
CA SER A 192 8.26 34.95 -19.76
C SER A 192 9.61 34.82 -20.46
N SER A 193 10.32 33.72 -20.22
CA SER A 193 11.67 33.48 -20.75
C SER A 193 11.74 32.48 -21.90
N GLY A 194 10.68 31.70 -22.11
CA GLY A 194 10.67 30.57 -23.07
C GLY A 194 11.61 29.42 -22.69
N LYS A 195 12.19 29.43 -21.49
CA LYS A 195 13.18 28.45 -21.04
C LYS A 195 12.55 27.40 -20.15
N CYS A 196 13.13 26.19 -20.15
CA CYS A 196 12.78 25.17 -19.20
C CYS A 196 13.13 25.58 -17.77
N SER A 197 12.18 25.45 -16.86
CA SER A 197 12.34 25.69 -15.43
C SER A 197 11.81 24.48 -14.64
N LEU A 198 12.23 24.37 -13.39
CA LEU A 198 11.64 23.38 -12.47
C LEU A 198 10.13 23.63 -12.35
N TYR A 199 9.36 22.54 -12.23
CA TYR A 199 7.94 22.66 -11.95
C TYR A 199 7.70 23.24 -10.56
N TYR A 200 6.48 23.64 -10.27
CA TYR A 200 6.09 24.15 -8.96
C TYR A 200 6.45 23.16 -7.83
N SER A 201 6.96 23.69 -6.73
CA SER A 201 7.19 22.91 -5.52
C SER A 201 5.86 22.59 -4.84
N ARG A 202 5.88 21.65 -3.88
CA ARG A 202 4.72 21.34 -3.02
C ARG A 202 4.10 22.62 -2.45
N ALA A 203 4.89 23.43 -1.79
CA ALA A 203 4.40 24.67 -1.18
C ALA A 203 3.68 25.57 -2.20
N GLN A 204 4.25 25.79 -3.38
CA GLN A 204 3.63 26.59 -4.44
C GLN A 204 2.31 25.99 -4.93
N ILE A 205 2.24 24.65 -5.05
CA ILE A 205 1.00 23.95 -5.46
C ILE A 205 -0.07 24.11 -4.38
N GLU A 206 0.28 23.91 -3.11
CA GLU A 206 -0.64 24.09 -1.98
C GLU A 206 -1.07 25.55 -1.79
N ASP A 207 -0.24 26.51 -2.18
CA ASP A 207 -0.55 27.95 -2.18
C ASP A 207 -1.34 28.38 -3.43
N GLY A 208 -1.75 27.42 -4.29
CA GLY A 208 -2.71 27.67 -5.36
C GLY A 208 -2.12 27.85 -6.77
N ALA A 209 -0.86 27.48 -7.03
CA ALA A 209 -0.26 27.58 -8.36
C ALA A 209 -1.03 26.82 -9.46
N LEU A 210 -1.90 25.89 -9.08
CA LEU A 210 -2.73 25.10 -9.99
C LEU A 210 -4.23 25.44 -9.90
N SER A 211 -4.62 26.40 -9.07
CA SER A 211 -6.00 26.82 -8.90
C SER A 211 -6.63 27.31 -10.22
N GLY A 212 -7.86 26.92 -10.46
CA GLY A 212 -8.61 27.33 -11.65
C GLY A 212 -8.22 26.64 -12.95
N LYS A 213 -7.30 25.67 -12.92
CA LYS A 213 -6.88 24.90 -14.11
C LYS A 213 -7.77 23.68 -14.40
N GLY A 214 -8.76 23.38 -13.55
CA GLY A 214 -9.68 22.25 -13.70
C GLY A 214 -8.98 20.88 -13.62
N LEU A 215 -7.97 20.78 -12.78
CA LEU A 215 -7.13 19.59 -12.64
C LEU A 215 -7.59 18.67 -11.52
N GLU A 216 -8.57 19.07 -10.75
CA GLU A 216 -9.05 18.36 -9.58
C GLU A 216 -9.79 17.08 -9.99
N ILE A 217 -9.39 15.94 -9.41
CA ILE A 217 -10.11 14.66 -9.51
C ILE A 217 -11.19 14.60 -8.42
N ALA A 218 -10.81 15.03 -7.22
CA ALA A 218 -11.59 15.06 -5.99
C ALA A 218 -10.86 15.93 -4.96
N TRP A 219 -11.43 16.06 -3.77
CA TRP A 219 -10.84 16.77 -2.63
C TRP A 219 -10.76 15.82 -1.44
N ALA A 220 -9.56 15.67 -0.87
CA ALA A 220 -9.34 14.88 0.33
C ALA A 220 -9.68 15.69 1.57
N LYS A 221 -10.43 15.11 2.50
CA LYS A 221 -10.88 15.76 3.74
C LYS A 221 -9.72 16.10 4.68
N ASP A 222 -8.72 15.23 4.75
CA ASP A 222 -7.54 15.39 5.59
C ASP A 222 -6.29 15.55 4.71
N PRO A 223 -5.66 16.75 4.68
CA PRO A 223 -4.44 16.99 3.92
C PRO A 223 -3.26 16.12 4.37
N VAL A 224 -3.23 15.72 5.65
CA VAL A 224 -2.18 14.84 6.17
C VAL A 224 -2.33 13.43 5.57
N GLU A 225 -3.55 12.91 5.54
CA GLU A 225 -3.80 11.61 4.90
C GLU A 225 -3.46 11.65 3.41
N LEU A 226 -3.82 12.72 2.69
CA LEU A 226 -3.46 12.88 1.28
C LEU A 226 -1.95 12.89 1.07
N PHE A 227 -1.20 13.62 1.92
CA PHE A 227 0.26 13.63 1.86
C PHE A 227 0.86 12.21 1.96
N PHE A 228 0.29 11.37 2.81
CA PHE A 228 0.74 9.96 2.93
C PHE A 228 0.27 9.10 1.76
N VAL A 229 -0.89 9.36 1.17
CA VAL A 229 -1.32 8.73 -0.10
C VAL A 229 -0.36 9.07 -1.23
N GLU A 230 0.14 10.31 -1.30
CA GLU A 230 1.16 10.68 -2.27
C GLU A 230 2.47 9.89 -2.09
N ILE A 231 2.90 9.67 -0.84
CA ILE A 231 4.08 8.84 -0.55
C ILE A 231 3.87 7.39 -0.98
N GLN A 232 2.66 6.85 -0.78
CA GLN A 232 2.28 5.48 -1.18
C GLN A 232 2.10 5.35 -2.71
N GLY A 233 1.78 6.44 -3.40
CA GLY A 233 1.58 6.48 -4.85
C GLY A 233 0.20 5.99 -5.31
N SER A 234 -0.64 5.46 -4.44
CA SER A 234 -2.03 5.08 -4.72
C SER A 234 -2.88 5.14 -3.46
N GLY A 235 -4.20 5.22 -3.65
CA GLY A 235 -5.14 5.23 -2.54
C GLY A 235 -6.59 5.23 -3.02
N ARG A 236 -7.50 5.20 -2.05
CA ARG A 236 -8.93 5.24 -2.24
C ARG A 236 -9.50 6.46 -1.54
N LEU A 237 -10.33 7.23 -2.24
CA LEU A 237 -11.13 8.28 -1.63
C LEU A 237 -12.56 7.76 -1.47
N ARG A 238 -13.00 7.63 -0.22
CA ARG A 238 -14.39 7.35 0.12
C ARG A 238 -15.14 8.66 0.17
N LEU A 239 -16.11 8.82 -0.72
CA LEU A 239 -16.95 10.00 -0.80
C LEU A 239 -18.11 9.94 0.19
N GLU A 240 -18.76 11.07 0.40
CA GLU A 240 -19.88 11.24 1.33
C GLU A 240 -21.08 10.33 0.99
N ASP A 241 -21.26 9.99 -0.29
CA ASP A 241 -22.32 9.08 -0.79
C ASP A 241 -21.93 7.59 -0.68
N GLY A 242 -20.76 7.28 -0.08
CA GLY A 242 -20.20 5.93 0.02
C GLY A 242 -19.49 5.45 -1.25
N THR A 243 -19.53 6.20 -2.34
CA THR A 243 -18.78 5.88 -3.56
C THR A 243 -17.28 5.97 -3.29
N VAL A 244 -16.52 5.07 -3.89
CA VAL A 244 -15.05 5.07 -3.77
C VAL A 244 -14.43 5.43 -5.10
N ILE A 245 -13.61 6.50 -5.10
CA ILE A 245 -12.72 6.84 -6.21
C ILE A 245 -11.35 6.26 -5.89
N ARG A 246 -10.85 5.38 -6.76
CA ARG A 246 -9.47 4.90 -6.65
C ARG A 246 -8.55 5.79 -7.47
N ILE A 247 -7.44 6.20 -6.86
CA ILE A 247 -6.41 7.02 -7.48
C ILE A 247 -5.08 6.28 -7.48
N GLY A 248 -4.30 6.47 -8.52
CA GLY A 248 -2.95 5.93 -8.63
C GLY A 248 -2.00 6.93 -9.25
N TYR A 249 -0.72 6.72 -9.00
CA TYR A 249 0.35 7.54 -9.53
C TYR A 249 0.19 7.77 -11.05
N ALA A 250 0.28 9.00 -11.45
CA ALA A 250 0.34 9.40 -12.85
C ALA A 250 1.69 10.03 -13.17
N GLU A 251 2.13 10.99 -12.35
CA GLU A 251 3.35 11.74 -12.56
C GLU A 251 3.80 12.43 -11.26
N GLN A 252 5.03 12.92 -11.23
CA GLN A 252 5.56 13.79 -10.17
C GLN A 252 6.07 15.12 -10.73
N ASN A 253 6.19 16.12 -9.86
CA ASN A 253 6.62 17.48 -10.25
C ASN A 253 8.12 17.62 -10.59
N GLY A 254 8.92 16.56 -10.53
CA GLY A 254 10.36 16.60 -10.84
C GLY A 254 11.24 17.20 -9.74
N ARG A 255 10.70 17.40 -8.54
CA ARG A 255 11.44 17.84 -7.36
C ARG A 255 11.88 16.66 -6.52
N ASP A 256 12.92 16.88 -5.71
CA ASP A 256 13.48 15.85 -4.84
C ASP A 256 12.48 15.44 -3.73
N TYR A 257 12.45 14.15 -3.45
CA TYR A 257 11.73 13.60 -2.32
C TYR A 257 12.55 13.71 -1.04
N ILE A 258 11.98 14.33 -0.02
CA ILE A 258 12.56 14.44 1.31
C ILE A 258 11.67 13.69 2.29
N ALA A 259 12.23 12.68 2.96
CA ALA A 259 11.50 11.86 3.93
C ALA A 259 11.27 12.63 5.23
N VAL A 260 10.04 13.09 5.46
CA VAL A 260 9.67 13.88 6.66
C VAL A 260 9.95 13.14 7.97
N GLY A 261 9.79 11.80 7.98
CA GLY A 261 10.15 10.99 9.13
C GLY A 261 11.65 11.01 9.45
N LYS A 262 12.51 11.17 8.44
CA LYS A 262 13.95 11.37 8.65
C LYS A 262 14.21 12.74 9.29
N LEU A 263 13.56 13.78 8.79
CA LEU A 263 13.70 15.14 9.35
C LEU A 263 13.30 15.18 10.84
N LEU A 264 12.20 14.54 11.22
CA LEU A 264 11.76 14.48 12.61
C LEU A 264 12.77 13.76 13.52
N ARG A 265 13.41 12.71 13.02
CA ARG A 265 14.48 12.00 13.74
C ARG A 265 15.76 12.83 13.84
N ASP A 266 16.17 13.45 12.74
CA ASP A 266 17.38 14.30 12.69
C ASP A 266 17.25 15.51 13.64
N ARG A 267 16.02 16.00 13.86
CA ARG A 267 15.68 17.05 14.81
C ARG A 267 15.44 16.55 16.24
N ALA A 268 15.64 15.26 16.48
CA ALA A 268 15.39 14.62 17.78
C ALA A 268 13.93 14.79 18.31
N ILE A 269 12.98 15.04 17.41
CA ILE A 269 11.54 15.14 17.74
C ILE A 269 10.93 13.75 17.92
N LEU A 270 11.32 12.80 17.07
CA LEU A 270 10.94 11.40 17.18
C LEU A 270 12.16 10.53 17.45
N PRO A 271 12.01 9.42 18.19
CA PRO A 271 13.13 8.58 18.57
C PRO A 271 13.79 7.92 17.34
N GLN A 272 15.11 7.73 17.41
CA GLN A 272 15.86 6.96 16.42
C GLN A 272 15.36 5.51 16.41
N GLY A 273 14.96 5.01 15.24
CA GLY A 273 14.58 3.61 15.03
C GLY A 273 13.14 3.23 15.36
N GLY A 274 12.22 4.15 15.66
CA GLY A 274 10.89 3.78 16.16
C GLY A 274 9.68 4.58 15.72
N ALA A 275 9.82 5.59 14.87
CA ALA A 275 8.65 6.34 14.42
C ALA A 275 8.02 5.70 13.18
N GLY A 276 7.05 4.83 13.37
CA GLY A 276 6.16 4.37 12.31
C GLY A 276 5.35 5.53 11.71
N MET A 277 4.73 5.31 10.57
CA MET A 277 3.90 6.30 9.86
C MET A 277 2.87 6.97 10.79
N GLN A 278 2.26 6.21 11.70
CA GLN A 278 1.25 6.73 12.62
C GLN A 278 1.83 7.79 13.57
N ALA A 279 3.00 7.55 14.15
CA ALA A 279 3.63 8.51 15.03
C ALA A 279 3.99 9.84 14.33
N ILE A 280 4.35 9.77 13.04
CA ILE A 280 4.59 10.97 12.22
C ILE A 280 3.28 11.72 11.99
N LYS A 281 2.20 11.03 11.62
CA LYS A 281 0.87 11.63 11.45
C LYS A 281 0.36 12.28 12.74
N ASP A 282 0.52 11.58 13.87
CA ASP A 282 0.10 12.09 15.18
C ASP A 282 0.86 13.36 15.57
N TRP A 283 2.17 13.39 15.30
CA TRP A 283 2.97 14.58 15.56
C TRP A 283 2.53 15.76 14.66
N ILE A 284 2.31 15.52 13.36
CA ILE A 284 1.85 16.57 12.43
C ILE A 284 0.49 17.14 12.89
N ARG A 285 -0.44 16.28 13.34
CA ARG A 285 -1.75 16.72 13.81
C ARG A 285 -1.70 17.44 15.14
N ALA A 286 -0.79 17.06 16.03
CA ALA A 286 -0.56 17.73 17.31
C ALA A 286 0.13 19.11 17.14
N ASN A 287 0.81 19.34 16.02
CA ASN A 287 1.54 20.57 15.72
C ASN A 287 1.16 21.07 14.30
N PRO A 288 -0.05 21.64 14.10
CA PRO A 288 -0.59 21.88 12.75
C PRO A 288 0.25 22.81 11.88
N GLU A 289 0.82 23.89 12.44
CA GLU A 289 1.63 24.84 11.71
C GLU A 289 3.00 24.26 11.36
N GLU A 290 3.71 23.72 12.34
CA GLU A 290 5.00 23.06 12.17
C GLU A 290 4.89 21.80 11.32
N GLY A 291 3.79 21.06 11.49
CA GLY A 291 3.48 19.88 10.67
C GLY A 291 3.26 20.22 9.21
N ARG A 292 2.54 21.31 8.92
CA ARG A 292 2.38 21.82 7.55
C ARG A 292 3.73 22.28 6.98
N ALA A 293 4.51 23.01 7.76
CA ALA A 293 5.85 23.43 7.34
C ALA A 293 6.74 22.22 7.04
N LEU A 294 6.73 21.20 7.90
CA LEU A 294 7.48 19.97 7.72
C LEU A 294 7.08 19.23 6.43
N MET A 295 5.77 19.06 6.17
CA MET A 295 5.30 18.40 4.94
C MET A 295 5.78 19.16 3.68
N ARG A 296 5.85 20.49 3.73
CA ARG A 296 6.33 21.36 2.63
C ARG A 296 7.83 21.27 2.38
N GLU A 297 8.63 20.79 3.34
CA GLU A 297 10.04 20.49 3.12
C GLU A 297 10.24 19.33 2.12
N ASN A 298 9.28 18.42 2.03
CA ASN A 298 9.24 17.50 0.91
C ASN A 298 8.78 18.24 -0.36
N LEU A 299 9.73 18.62 -1.20
CA LEU A 299 9.47 19.39 -2.42
C LEU A 299 8.72 18.59 -3.48
N SER A 300 8.78 17.25 -3.41
CA SER A 300 8.10 16.35 -4.34
C SER A 300 6.59 16.41 -4.14
N TYR A 301 5.85 16.48 -5.24
CA TYR A 301 4.39 16.44 -5.30
C TYR A 301 3.95 15.41 -6.32
N ILE A 302 2.97 14.57 -5.97
CA ILE A 302 2.46 13.50 -6.81
C ILE A 302 1.14 13.92 -7.45
N PHE A 303 1.06 13.74 -8.76
CA PHE A 303 -0.17 13.85 -9.53
C PHE A 303 -0.77 12.48 -9.75
N PHE A 304 -2.10 12.42 -9.72
CA PHE A 304 -2.84 11.17 -9.78
C PHE A 304 -3.62 11.02 -11.08
N ARG A 305 -4.01 9.80 -11.34
CA ARG A 305 -5.07 9.44 -12.29
C ARG A 305 -6.12 8.61 -11.58
N GLN A 306 -7.36 8.72 -12.02
CA GLN A 306 -8.39 7.80 -11.55
C GLN A 306 -8.12 6.42 -12.15
N LEU A 307 -8.22 5.39 -11.31
CA LEU A 307 -8.05 4.00 -11.71
C LEU A 307 -9.41 3.34 -11.86
N ASN A 308 -9.62 2.72 -13.02
CA ASN A 308 -10.76 1.87 -13.30
C ASN A 308 -10.26 0.42 -13.26
N GLY A 309 -10.61 -0.35 -12.23
CA GLY A 309 -10.14 -1.73 -12.14
C GLY A 309 -10.16 -2.32 -10.72
N ALA A 310 -9.69 -3.54 -10.61
CA ALA A 310 -9.85 -4.38 -9.41
C ALA A 310 -8.89 -4.06 -8.27
N GLY A 311 -7.86 -3.20 -8.46
CA GLY A 311 -6.88 -2.91 -7.40
C GLY A 311 -5.90 -1.81 -7.78
N PRO A 312 -5.02 -1.43 -6.84
CA PRO A 312 -3.90 -0.57 -7.17
C PRO A 312 -2.98 -1.30 -8.14
N LEU A 313 -2.31 -0.56 -9.02
CA LEU A 313 -1.36 -1.14 -9.97
C LEU A 313 0.02 -1.17 -9.32
N GLY A 314 0.63 -2.35 -9.29
CA GLY A 314 2.04 -2.49 -8.95
C GLY A 314 2.95 -2.00 -10.09
N SER A 315 4.26 -1.95 -9.84
CA SER A 315 5.26 -1.52 -10.84
C SER A 315 5.37 -2.47 -12.04
N LEU A 316 4.84 -3.69 -11.94
CA LEU A 316 4.64 -4.57 -13.09
C LEU A 316 3.52 -4.08 -14.03
N GLY A 317 2.74 -3.07 -13.64
CA GLY A 317 1.62 -2.54 -14.42
C GLY A 317 0.34 -3.37 -14.33
N VAL A 318 0.25 -4.30 -13.39
CA VAL A 318 -0.90 -5.18 -13.16
C VAL A 318 -1.54 -4.89 -11.81
N PRO A 319 -2.85 -5.17 -11.65
CA PRO A 319 -3.51 -5.05 -10.35
C PRO A 319 -2.87 -5.94 -9.30
N LEU A 320 -2.61 -5.37 -8.13
CA LEU A 320 -2.10 -6.10 -6.97
C LEU A 320 -3.22 -6.96 -6.35
N THR A 321 -2.85 -8.17 -5.99
CA THR A 321 -3.73 -9.12 -5.31
C THR A 321 -3.49 -9.07 -3.81
N PRO A 322 -4.48 -8.71 -2.98
CA PRO A 322 -4.33 -8.74 -1.52
C PRO A 322 -3.86 -10.10 -1.03
N GLN A 323 -2.85 -10.11 -0.16
CA GLN A 323 -2.21 -11.35 0.38
C GLN A 323 -1.69 -12.31 -0.70
N GLY A 324 -1.43 -11.81 -1.90
CA GLY A 324 -0.91 -12.58 -3.03
C GLY A 324 0.21 -11.86 -3.76
N SER A 325 0.26 -10.52 -3.68
CA SER A 325 1.31 -9.71 -4.29
C SER A 325 2.35 -9.27 -3.27
N VAL A 326 3.58 -9.11 -3.73
CA VAL A 326 4.69 -8.66 -2.92
C VAL A 326 5.58 -7.70 -3.72
N ALA A 327 6.11 -6.67 -3.06
CA ALA A 327 7.16 -5.82 -3.60
C ALA A 327 8.53 -6.42 -3.30
N THR A 328 9.43 -6.35 -4.30
CA THR A 328 10.77 -6.96 -4.26
C THR A 328 11.81 -6.03 -4.89
N ASP A 329 13.07 -6.39 -4.76
CA ASP A 329 14.12 -5.81 -5.60
C ASP A 329 14.25 -6.64 -6.90
N PRO A 330 13.97 -6.06 -8.09
CA PRO A 330 14.01 -6.78 -9.37
C PRO A 330 15.41 -7.26 -9.76
N LYS A 331 16.46 -6.77 -9.09
CA LYS A 331 17.81 -7.31 -9.26
C LYS A 331 18.00 -8.69 -8.63
N TYR A 332 17.09 -9.09 -7.75
CA TYR A 332 17.19 -10.36 -7.04
C TYR A 332 15.99 -11.28 -7.28
N VAL A 333 14.85 -10.73 -7.69
CA VAL A 333 13.64 -11.50 -7.98
C VAL A 333 13.09 -11.09 -9.34
N PRO A 334 12.90 -12.01 -10.30
CA PRO A 334 12.23 -11.68 -11.55
C PRO A 334 10.83 -11.12 -11.28
N LEU A 335 10.52 -9.91 -11.76
CA LEU A 335 9.19 -9.34 -11.58
C LEU A 335 8.13 -10.20 -12.30
N GLY A 336 7.13 -10.60 -11.52
CA GLY A 336 6.09 -11.55 -11.91
C GLY A 336 6.35 -12.97 -11.43
N ALA A 337 7.56 -13.29 -10.95
CA ALA A 337 7.89 -14.61 -10.43
C ALA A 337 7.19 -14.88 -9.08
N PRO A 338 6.76 -16.13 -8.82
CA PRO A 338 6.34 -16.54 -7.49
C PRO A 338 7.54 -16.63 -6.54
N ILE A 339 7.30 -16.31 -5.27
CA ILE A 339 8.23 -16.54 -4.16
C ILE A 339 7.51 -17.27 -3.02
N VAL A 340 8.25 -18.01 -2.24
CA VAL A 340 7.73 -18.61 -1.00
C VAL A 340 8.51 -18.03 0.18
N ILE A 341 7.77 -17.54 1.18
CA ILE A 341 8.32 -17.16 2.49
C ILE A 341 7.85 -18.24 3.46
N ASN A 342 8.75 -18.75 4.27
CA ASN A 342 8.45 -19.78 5.25
C ASN A 342 9.25 -19.60 6.53
N ARG A 343 8.85 -20.35 7.57
CA ARG A 343 9.47 -20.31 8.91
C ARG A 343 9.60 -18.88 9.44
N ALA A 344 8.64 -18.02 9.05
CA ALA A 344 8.63 -16.66 9.53
C ALA A 344 8.24 -16.61 11.01
N ASN A 345 8.85 -15.69 11.75
CA ASN A 345 8.43 -15.38 13.12
C ASN A 345 7.03 -14.70 13.17
N ARG A 346 6.43 -14.46 12.01
CA ARG A 346 5.07 -13.99 11.78
C ARG A 346 4.42 -14.92 10.75
N PRO A 347 3.68 -15.95 11.18
CA PRO A 347 3.15 -16.98 10.29
C PRO A 347 2.11 -16.44 9.28
N GLU A 348 1.61 -15.24 9.48
CA GLU A 348 0.69 -14.58 8.55
C GLU A 348 1.31 -14.36 7.17
N ILE A 349 2.64 -14.24 7.08
CA ILE A 349 3.34 -14.09 5.79
C ILE A 349 3.82 -15.40 5.18
N ASP A 350 3.79 -16.51 5.93
CA ASP A 350 4.20 -17.81 5.41
C ASP A 350 3.34 -18.22 4.21
N GLY A 351 3.98 -18.71 3.17
CA GLY A 351 3.33 -19.19 1.96
C GLY A 351 3.82 -18.51 0.69
N ILE A 352 3.05 -18.66 -0.37
CA ILE A 352 3.43 -18.23 -1.71
C ILE A 352 2.85 -16.86 -2.05
N TRP A 353 3.70 -16.01 -2.65
CA TRP A 353 3.45 -14.64 -3.09
C TRP A 353 3.93 -14.46 -4.53
N VAL A 354 3.52 -13.42 -5.22
CA VAL A 354 3.98 -13.08 -6.58
C VAL A 354 4.59 -11.69 -6.60
N ALA A 355 5.77 -11.57 -7.16
CA ALA A 355 6.55 -10.33 -7.24
C ALA A 355 5.95 -9.37 -8.28
N GLN A 356 4.95 -8.57 -7.90
CA GLN A 356 4.22 -7.68 -8.80
C GLN A 356 4.56 -6.20 -8.60
N ASP A 357 5.35 -5.89 -7.57
CA ASP A 357 5.68 -4.52 -7.22
C ASP A 357 7.14 -4.33 -6.82
N VAL A 358 7.57 -3.07 -6.72
CA VAL A 358 8.89 -2.67 -6.21
C VAL A 358 8.72 -1.53 -5.21
N GLY A 359 9.67 -1.38 -4.30
CA GLY A 359 9.69 -0.28 -3.34
C GLY A 359 11.04 0.43 -3.29
N GLY A 360 11.03 1.73 -3.03
CA GLY A 360 12.26 2.51 -2.87
C GLY A 360 13.16 1.99 -1.75
N ALA A 361 12.55 1.50 -0.66
CA ALA A 361 13.22 0.91 0.50
C ALA A 361 13.37 -0.62 0.43
N ILE A 362 12.82 -1.26 -0.62
CA ILE A 362 12.86 -2.71 -0.80
C ILE A 362 14.06 -3.04 -1.68
N LYS A 363 15.22 -3.18 -1.07
CA LYS A 363 16.51 -3.35 -1.75
C LYS A 363 17.28 -4.54 -1.18
N GLY A 364 17.97 -5.24 -2.09
CA GLY A 364 18.79 -6.40 -1.77
C GLY A 364 18.06 -7.74 -1.89
N PRO A 365 18.79 -8.85 -1.71
CA PRO A 365 18.24 -10.21 -1.75
C PRO A 365 17.28 -10.42 -0.58
N ASN A 366 16.24 -11.21 -0.83
CA ASN A 366 15.29 -11.68 0.19
C ASN A 366 14.63 -10.57 1.04
N ARG A 367 14.59 -9.33 0.50
CA ARG A 367 13.87 -8.19 1.09
C ARG A 367 12.51 -8.04 0.42
N PHE A 368 11.45 -8.10 1.20
CA PHE A 368 10.07 -8.15 0.71
C PHE A 368 9.19 -7.13 1.41
N ASP A 369 8.11 -6.73 0.72
CA ASP A 369 7.02 -5.95 1.30
C ASP A 369 5.69 -6.55 0.83
N THR A 370 4.94 -7.16 1.74
CA THR A 370 3.74 -7.95 1.44
C THR A 370 2.52 -7.05 1.34
N PHE A 371 1.71 -7.21 0.27
CA PHE A 371 0.51 -6.41 0.04
C PHE A 371 -0.72 -7.02 0.72
N TRP A 372 -1.38 -6.25 1.59
CA TRP A 372 -2.52 -6.72 2.39
C TRP A 372 -3.89 -6.24 1.90
N GLY A 373 -3.95 -5.42 0.85
CA GLY A 373 -5.20 -4.87 0.33
C GLY A 373 -5.53 -3.50 0.92
N ALA A 374 -6.80 -3.24 1.20
CA ALA A 374 -7.29 -1.97 1.73
C ALA A 374 -8.22 -2.19 2.93
N GLY A 375 -8.50 -1.12 3.67
CA GLY A 375 -9.38 -1.12 4.84
C GLY A 375 -8.69 -1.51 6.13
N ASP A 376 -9.44 -1.49 7.25
CA ASP A 376 -8.91 -1.58 8.62
C ASP A 376 -8.10 -2.85 8.89
N GLN A 377 -8.53 -3.99 8.34
CA GLN A 377 -7.80 -5.24 8.50
C GLN A 377 -6.42 -5.19 7.82
N ALA A 378 -6.35 -4.57 6.63
CA ALA A 378 -5.08 -4.41 5.93
C ALA A 378 -4.15 -3.44 6.66
N VAL A 379 -4.70 -2.36 7.20
CA VAL A 379 -3.96 -1.40 8.05
C VAL A 379 -3.41 -2.09 9.30
N ALA A 380 -4.24 -2.84 10.03
CA ALA A 380 -3.85 -3.55 11.24
C ALA A 380 -2.76 -4.60 10.96
N MET A 381 -2.85 -5.30 9.83
CA MET A 381 -1.90 -6.33 9.45
C MET A 381 -0.58 -5.75 8.94
N ALA A 382 -0.65 -4.78 8.04
CA ALA A 382 0.53 -4.19 7.41
C ALA A 382 1.27 -3.20 8.31
N GLY A 383 0.54 -2.43 9.11
CA GLY A 383 1.08 -1.29 9.86
C GLY A 383 2.13 -1.63 10.92
N GLY A 384 2.18 -2.86 11.37
CA GLY A 384 3.18 -3.36 12.32
C GLY A 384 3.97 -4.57 11.79
N MET A 385 3.88 -4.87 10.49
CA MET A 385 4.52 -6.04 9.92
C MET A 385 6.03 -5.87 9.86
N SER A 386 6.73 -6.71 10.61
CA SER A 386 8.17 -6.86 10.60
C SER A 386 8.47 -8.33 10.88
N ALA A 387 8.88 -9.07 9.86
CA ALA A 387 9.04 -10.50 9.94
C ALA A 387 10.37 -10.95 9.35
N SER A 388 10.99 -11.92 10.01
CA SER A 388 12.17 -12.61 9.52
C SER A 388 11.85 -14.09 9.32
N GLY A 389 12.36 -14.68 8.25
CA GLY A 389 12.13 -16.07 7.89
C GLY A 389 13.10 -16.53 6.81
N GLU A 390 12.69 -17.50 6.02
CA GLU A 390 13.43 -17.98 4.84
C GLU A 390 12.63 -17.69 3.56
N ALA A 391 13.31 -17.44 2.45
CA ALA A 391 12.66 -17.25 1.16
C ALA A 391 13.22 -18.14 0.06
N LEU A 392 12.32 -18.57 -0.82
CA LEU A 392 12.64 -19.29 -2.04
C LEU A 392 12.01 -18.57 -3.23
N ILE A 393 12.76 -18.43 -4.31
CA ILE A 393 12.28 -17.85 -5.57
C ILE A 393 11.95 -18.99 -6.52
N LEU A 394 10.78 -18.95 -7.13
CA LEU A 394 10.32 -19.97 -8.06
C LEU A 394 10.55 -19.50 -9.49
N VAL A 395 11.35 -20.25 -10.23
CA VAL A 395 11.61 -20.02 -11.66
C VAL A 395 11.15 -21.23 -12.47
N PRO A 396 10.84 -21.09 -13.77
CA PRO A 396 10.41 -22.23 -14.59
C PRO A 396 11.38 -23.40 -14.53
N LYS A 397 10.87 -24.61 -14.46
CA LYS A 397 11.66 -25.83 -14.32
C LYS A 397 12.73 -25.97 -15.42
N GLY A 398 13.96 -26.32 -15.03
CA GLY A 398 15.12 -26.42 -15.92
C GLY A 398 15.87 -25.10 -16.10
N THR A 399 15.31 -23.97 -15.66
CA THR A 399 15.94 -22.66 -15.74
C THR A 399 17.18 -22.58 -14.85
N ALA A 400 17.13 -23.16 -13.65
CA ALA A 400 18.24 -23.17 -12.72
C ALA A 400 19.48 -23.89 -13.27
N ALA A 401 19.29 -25.06 -13.89
CA ALA A 401 20.39 -25.83 -14.51
C ALA A 401 21.06 -25.01 -15.61
N ARG A 402 20.28 -24.31 -16.44
CA ARG A 402 20.84 -23.43 -17.47
C ARG A 402 21.61 -22.25 -16.89
N ALA A 403 21.07 -21.61 -15.82
CA ALA A 403 21.69 -20.45 -15.20
C ALA A 403 23.02 -20.84 -14.54
N LEU A 404 23.14 -22.04 -13.95
CA LEU A 404 24.37 -22.57 -13.35
C LEU A 404 25.40 -22.99 -14.41
N ALA A 405 24.98 -23.33 -15.63
CA ALA A 405 25.87 -23.72 -16.72
C ALA A 405 26.47 -22.53 -17.51
N GLN A 406 26.08 -21.31 -17.21
CA GLN A 406 26.64 -20.10 -17.83
C GLN A 406 27.95 -19.74 -17.11
N PRO A 407 29.07 -19.56 -17.86
CA PRO A 407 30.37 -19.21 -17.27
C PRO A 407 30.39 -17.80 -16.68
#